data_e2e158d3272b48bec96f98aed89b825f
#
_entry.id   e2e158d3272b48bec96f98aed89b825f
#
_cell.length_a   1.000
_cell.length_b   1.000
_cell.length_c   1.000
_cell.angle_alpha   90.00
_cell.angle_beta   90.00
_cell.angle_gamma   90.00
#
_symmetry.space_group_name_H-M   'P 1'
#
loop_
_entity.id
_entity.type
_entity.pdbx_description
1 polymer ?
#
loop_
_entity_poly.entity_id
_entity_poly.type
_entity_poly.pdbx_seq_one_letter_code
_entity_poly.pdbx_strand_id
1 'polypeptide(L)'
;MAIFTLTSELHDEKAVASATWDFLKSLRQASTTEWMGEDPYLFMGNDYTEYGTHAIDIIYVRTGGTEGIFKGMLPELSKKSKRPFYLLTSGKSNSLAASMEILSFLRQQGIKGEIIHGKADFIARRIDTLAKVGKARRELNGTQLGIIGKPSDWLIASDVDREKVKETLGISLIDIPMQELLDVMATIPLREVDENPTEENIKKALPGANQIYDALKVIIERHHLQGFTIRCFDLLTAVHNTGCLALARLNAEGIVAGCEGDIPTMLTMKIAQSLVGVTGFQANPSAIDPETGELLFAHCTIPFNMVERYEYDTHFESGIGVGIRGYMKEGPVTIFKTSGDLSRHFIAQGNLVRNQALPGLCRTQQVIQLEDPAIANYFLNDPIGNHHVILPGHHAPLIQSFIEQP
;
A
#
# COMPACT_ATOMS: atom_id res chain seq x y z
N MET A 1 -2.35 -15.72 11.69
CA MET A 1 -2.65 -16.69 10.62
C MET A 1 -3.16 -17.99 11.24
N ALA A 2 -4.10 -18.69 10.59
CA ALA A 2 -4.55 -20.02 11.00
C ALA A 2 -4.37 -21.04 9.87
N ILE A 3 -4.11 -22.30 10.25
CA ILE A 3 -4.04 -23.45 9.34
C ILE A 3 -5.12 -24.44 9.73
N PHE A 4 -6.04 -24.68 8.83
CA PHE A 4 -7.13 -25.65 8.94
C PHE A 4 -6.72 -26.92 8.20
N THR A 5 -6.84 -28.07 8.83
CA THR A 5 -6.47 -29.34 8.20
C THR A 5 -7.64 -29.94 7.43
N LEU A 6 -7.35 -30.60 6.32
CA LEU A 6 -8.30 -31.36 5.52
C LEU A 6 -7.73 -32.76 5.28
N THR A 7 -8.37 -33.76 5.90
CA THR A 7 -7.94 -35.16 5.87
C THR A 7 -9.11 -36.04 5.43
N SER A 8 -8.87 -37.00 4.55
CA SER A 8 -9.87 -37.97 4.12
C SER A 8 -10.18 -38.98 5.23
N GLU A 9 -11.45 -39.35 5.38
CA GLU A 9 -11.92 -40.37 6.29
C GLU A 9 -11.30 -41.75 6.04
N LEU A 10 -10.69 -41.97 4.87
CA LEU A 10 -9.98 -43.21 4.54
C LEU A 10 -8.62 -43.33 5.23
N HIS A 11 -8.15 -42.30 5.92
CA HIS A 11 -6.85 -42.25 6.57
C HIS A 11 -6.99 -42.09 8.08
N ASP A 12 -6.14 -42.77 8.83
CA ASP A 12 -6.01 -42.52 10.27
C ASP A 12 -5.42 -41.13 10.49
N GLU A 13 -6.18 -40.27 11.15
CA GLU A 13 -5.80 -38.87 11.32
C GLU A 13 -4.53 -38.69 12.16
N LYS A 14 -4.33 -39.52 13.20
CA LYS A 14 -3.15 -39.46 14.06
C LYS A 14 -1.89 -39.86 13.29
N ALA A 15 -2.00 -40.90 12.45
CA ALA A 15 -0.89 -41.32 11.59
C ALA A 15 -0.53 -40.24 10.57
N VAL A 16 -1.52 -39.62 9.93
CA VAL A 16 -1.31 -38.52 9.00
C VAL A 16 -0.74 -37.30 9.71
N ALA A 17 -1.24 -36.97 10.88
CA ALA A 17 -0.73 -35.88 11.71
C ALA A 17 0.77 -36.10 12.02
N SER A 18 1.14 -37.28 12.52
CA SER A 18 2.54 -37.64 12.79
C SER A 18 3.42 -37.54 11.52
N ALA A 19 2.95 -38.03 10.38
CA ALA A 19 3.72 -38.05 9.12
C ALA A 19 3.92 -36.64 8.53
N THR A 20 3.10 -35.67 8.91
CA THR A 20 3.15 -34.28 8.42
C THR A 20 3.71 -33.28 9.43
N TRP A 21 4.02 -33.73 10.63
CA TRP A 21 4.55 -32.91 11.73
C TRP A 21 5.81 -32.13 11.35
N ASP A 22 6.83 -32.83 10.87
CA ASP A 22 8.11 -32.20 10.51
C ASP A 22 7.97 -31.17 9.39
N PHE A 23 7.03 -31.38 8.47
CA PHE A 23 6.73 -30.42 7.42
C PHE A 23 6.18 -29.11 8.00
N LEU A 24 5.15 -29.17 8.84
CA LEU A 24 4.59 -27.96 9.47
C LEU A 24 5.59 -27.28 10.40
N LYS A 25 6.37 -28.05 11.15
CA LYS A 25 7.43 -27.53 12.01
C LYS A 25 8.50 -26.76 11.21
N SER A 26 8.93 -27.33 10.07
CA SER A 26 9.90 -26.64 9.19
C SER A 26 9.36 -25.36 8.59
N LEU A 27 8.07 -25.32 8.20
CA LEU A 27 7.43 -24.10 7.71
C LEU A 27 7.35 -23.04 8.80
N ARG A 28 6.96 -23.41 10.02
CA ARG A 28 6.88 -22.48 11.15
C ARG A 28 8.24 -21.86 11.49
N GLN A 29 9.30 -22.66 11.43
CA GLN A 29 10.67 -22.18 11.68
C GLN A 29 11.18 -21.23 10.59
N ALA A 30 10.75 -21.42 9.34
CA ALA A 30 11.15 -20.60 8.21
C ALA A 30 10.28 -19.34 8.03
N SER A 31 9.06 -19.32 8.58
CA SER A 31 8.11 -18.19 8.45
C SER A 31 8.39 -17.12 9.49
N THR A 32 8.26 -15.85 9.08
CA THR A 32 8.28 -14.69 9.98
C THR A 32 6.88 -14.35 10.51
N THR A 33 5.85 -14.97 9.97
CA THR A 33 4.45 -14.73 10.34
C THR A 33 4.13 -15.45 11.66
N GLU A 34 3.45 -14.77 12.56
CA GLU A 34 2.94 -15.37 13.79
C GLU A 34 1.78 -16.33 13.47
N TRP A 35 1.96 -17.58 13.89
CA TRP A 35 0.93 -18.63 13.79
C TRP A 35 0.12 -18.66 15.06
N MET A 36 -1.19 -18.84 14.96
CA MET A 36 -2.01 -19.04 16.15
C MET A 36 -1.64 -20.33 16.86
N GLY A 37 -1.41 -20.23 18.19
CA GLY A 37 -1.09 -21.34 19.07
C GLY A 37 0.36 -21.83 18.99
N GLU A 38 0.75 -22.60 19.97
CA GLU A 38 2.09 -23.21 20.08
C GLU A 38 2.22 -24.46 19.22
N ASP A 39 1.10 -25.12 18.94
CA ASP A 39 1.03 -26.37 18.17
C ASP A 39 0.69 -26.10 16.70
N PRO A 40 1.45 -26.64 15.72
CA PRO A 40 1.11 -26.52 14.30
C PRO A 40 -0.21 -27.23 13.88
N TYR A 41 -0.90 -27.90 14.79
CA TYR A 41 -2.19 -28.57 14.55
C TYR A 41 -3.39 -27.81 15.12
N LEU A 42 -3.56 -26.58 14.71
CA LEU A 42 -4.55 -25.73 15.31
C LEU A 42 -5.99 -26.20 15.13
N PHE A 43 -6.39 -26.70 14.02
CA PHE A 43 -7.74 -27.15 13.74
C PHE A 43 -7.70 -28.58 13.20
N MET A 44 -7.72 -29.55 14.11
CA MET A 44 -7.74 -30.98 13.78
C MET A 44 -9.17 -31.44 13.42
N GLY A 45 -9.27 -32.53 12.69
CA GLY A 45 -10.56 -33.18 12.44
C GLY A 45 -11.51 -32.40 11.53
N ASN A 46 -10.98 -31.64 10.56
CA ASN A 46 -11.81 -30.84 9.63
C ASN A 46 -12.74 -29.84 10.35
N ASP A 47 -12.32 -29.31 11.50
CA ASP A 47 -13.02 -28.22 12.19
C ASP A 47 -12.71 -26.87 11.54
N TYR A 48 -13.73 -26.24 10.99
CA TYR A 48 -13.67 -24.97 10.29
C TYR A 48 -14.53 -23.86 10.94
N THR A 49 -14.84 -24.02 12.23
CA THR A 49 -15.70 -23.09 12.96
C THR A 49 -15.13 -21.67 12.91
N GLU A 50 -13.84 -21.51 13.09
CA GLU A 50 -13.11 -20.23 13.11
C GLU A 50 -12.65 -19.73 11.73
N TYR A 51 -12.93 -20.47 10.64
CA TYR A 51 -12.55 -20.08 9.29
C TYR A 51 -13.17 -18.71 8.94
N GLY A 52 -12.39 -17.81 8.34
CA GLY A 52 -12.81 -16.45 7.96
C GLY A 52 -12.48 -15.37 9.01
N THR A 53 -12.05 -15.75 10.23
CA THR A 53 -11.82 -14.80 11.34
C THR A 53 -10.39 -14.26 11.39
N HIS A 54 -9.41 -14.90 10.74
CA HIS A 54 -7.99 -14.54 10.81
C HIS A 54 -7.56 -13.62 9.67
N ALA A 55 -6.37 -13.03 9.78
CA ALA A 55 -5.78 -12.24 8.70
C ALA A 55 -5.61 -13.05 7.42
N ILE A 56 -5.21 -14.31 7.59
CA ILE A 56 -5.16 -15.33 6.53
C ILE A 56 -5.55 -16.67 7.12
N ASP A 57 -6.38 -17.41 6.40
CA ASP A 57 -6.78 -18.79 6.68
C ASP A 57 -6.24 -19.69 5.56
N ILE A 58 -5.51 -20.71 5.91
CA ILE A 58 -4.89 -21.66 4.98
C ILE A 58 -5.49 -23.03 5.21
N ILE A 59 -5.93 -23.69 4.15
CA ILE A 59 -6.42 -25.08 4.20
C ILE A 59 -5.27 -26.01 3.87
N TYR A 60 -4.78 -26.76 4.83
CA TYR A 60 -3.76 -27.78 4.62
C TYR A 60 -4.41 -29.08 4.17
N VAL A 61 -4.37 -29.31 2.87
CA VAL A 61 -4.79 -30.58 2.24
C VAL A 61 -3.71 -31.63 2.54
N ARG A 62 -4.02 -32.56 3.45
CA ARG A 62 -3.05 -33.57 3.91
C ARG A 62 -3.03 -34.82 3.04
N THR A 63 -4.19 -35.21 2.48
CA THR A 63 -4.35 -36.45 1.72
C THR A 63 -5.22 -36.24 0.47
N GLY A 64 -5.12 -37.14 -0.47
CA GLY A 64 -6.14 -37.33 -1.51
C GLY A 64 -7.45 -37.85 -0.92
N GLY A 65 -8.51 -37.87 -1.73
CA GLY A 65 -9.87 -38.28 -1.29
C GLY A 65 -10.57 -37.20 -0.45
N THR A 66 -10.08 -35.97 -0.47
CA THR A 66 -10.62 -34.82 0.26
C THR A 66 -11.48 -33.90 -0.60
N GLU A 67 -11.51 -34.10 -1.89
CA GLU A 67 -12.18 -33.27 -2.90
C GLU A 67 -13.69 -33.18 -2.65
N GLY A 68 -14.32 -34.34 -2.36
CA GLY A 68 -15.75 -34.41 -2.03
C GLY A 68 -16.09 -33.72 -0.72
N ILE A 69 -15.22 -33.85 0.30
CA ILE A 69 -15.37 -33.20 1.60
C ILE A 69 -15.31 -31.69 1.40
N PHE A 70 -14.27 -31.19 0.70
CA PHE A 70 -14.13 -29.75 0.41
C PHE A 70 -15.34 -29.20 -0.35
N LYS A 71 -15.82 -29.92 -1.38
CA LYS A 71 -17.02 -29.53 -2.15
C LYS A 71 -18.24 -29.39 -1.25
N GLY A 72 -18.43 -30.31 -0.30
CA GLY A 72 -19.53 -30.23 0.67
C GLY A 72 -19.43 -29.05 1.62
N MET A 73 -18.20 -28.63 2.02
CA MET A 73 -17.94 -27.54 2.91
C MET A 73 -17.97 -26.16 2.22
N LEU A 74 -17.73 -26.08 0.91
CA LEU A 74 -17.57 -24.85 0.17
C LEU A 74 -18.70 -23.81 0.39
N PRO A 75 -19.99 -24.16 0.42
CA PRO A 75 -21.08 -23.21 0.64
C PRO A 75 -20.96 -22.48 1.99
N GLU A 76 -20.56 -23.18 3.05
CA GLU A 76 -20.39 -22.59 4.38
C GLU A 76 -19.10 -21.75 4.47
N LEU A 77 -18.00 -22.23 3.90
CA LEU A 77 -16.73 -21.48 3.88
C LEU A 77 -16.87 -20.18 3.09
N SER A 78 -17.61 -20.20 1.96
CA SER A 78 -17.87 -19.00 1.13
C SER A 78 -18.79 -17.98 1.79
N LYS A 79 -19.62 -18.39 2.75
CA LYS A 79 -20.39 -17.44 3.59
C LYS A 79 -19.48 -16.76 4.61
N LYS A 80 -18.53 -17.47 5.18
CA LYS A 80 -17.61 -16.98 6.20
C LYS A 80 -16.53 -16.05 5.66
N SER A 81 -16.08 -16.28 4.42
CA SER A 81 -15.03 -15.47 3.79
C SER A 81 -15.23 -15.35 2.29
N LYS A 82 -15.01 -14.13 1.76
CA LYS A 82 -14.96 -13.84 0.31
C LYS A 82 -13.56 -13.84 -0.26
N ARG A 83 -12.55 -14.09 0.59
CA ARG A 83 -11.15 -14.12 0.18
C ARG A 83 -10.86 -15.36 -0.66
N PRO A 84 -9.76 -15.34 -1.46
CA PRO A 84 -9.28 -16.53 -2.15
C PRO A 84 -9.01 -17.70 -1.20
N PHE A 85 -9.18 -18.91 -1.69
CA PHE A 85 -8.83 -20.12 -0.95
C PHE A 85 -7.34 -20.44 -1.10
N TYR A 86 -6.62 -20.60 -0.01
CA TYR A 86 -5.20 -20.97 0.01
C TYR A 86 -5.07 -22.43 0.41
N LEU A 87 -4.61 -23.26 -0.53
CA LEU A 87 -4.48 -24.72 -0.37
C LEU A 87 -3.00 -25.06 -0.15
N LEU A 88 -2.60 -25.29 1.10
CA LEU A 88 -1.26 -25.79 1.42
C LEU A 88 -1.19 -27.28 1.20
N THR A 89 -0.11 -27.77 0.61
CA THR A 89 0.12 -29.20 0.45
C THR A 89 1.60 -29.58 0.55
N SER A 90 1.89 -30.71 1.20
CA SER A 90 3.23 -31.31 1.27
C SER A 90 3.58 -32.14 0.02
N GLY A 91 2.60 -32.45 -0.82
CA GLY A 91 2.75 -33.39 -1.92
C GLY A 91 2.71 -34.87 -1.51
N LYS A 92 2.71 -35.19 -0.22
CA LYS A 92 2.56 -36.57 0.27
C LYS A 92 1.09 -37.04 0.20
N SER A 93 0.86 -38.33 0.18
CA SER A 93 -0.47 -38.96 0.23
C SER A 93 -1.45 -38.39 -0.81
N ASN A 94 -0.98 -38.12 -2.04
CA ASN A 94 -1.75 -37.52 -3.14
C ASN A 94 -2.38 -36.15 -2.86
N SER A 95 -1.90 -35.44 -1.83
CA SER A 95 -2.44 -34.15 -1.42
C SER A 95 -2.33 -33.07 -2.50
N LEU A 96 -1.26 -33.10 -3.32
CA LEU A 96 -1.10 -32.13 -4.42
C LEU A 96 -2.13 -32.37 -5.53
N ALA A 97 -2.37 -33.63 -5.92
CA ALA A 97 -3.38 -33.97 -6.91
C ALA A 97 -4.79 -33.56 -6.44
N ALA A 98 -5.13 -33.83 -5.18
CA ALA A 98 -6.38 -33.38 -4.58
C ALA A 98 -6.51 -31.85 -4.59
N SER A 99 -5.44 -31.11 -4.24
CA SER A 99 -5.42 -29.65 -4.29
C SER A 99 -5.64 -29.11 -5.70
N MET A 100 -5.09 -29.76 -6.73
CA MET A 100 -5.30 -29.37 -8.13
C MET A 100 -6.76 -29.56 -8.56
N GLU A 101 -7.41 -30.66 -8.17
CA GLU A 101 -8.83 -30.89 -8.46
C GLU A 101 -9.71 -29.87 -7.73
N ILE A 102 -9.44 -29.61 -6.44
CA ILE A 102 -10.14 -28.59 -5.65
C ILE A 102 -9.99 -27.21 -6.31
N LEU A 103 -8.78 -26.81 -6.70
CA LEU A 103 -8.54 -25.52 -7.32
C LEU A 103 -9.25 -25.40 -8.68
N SER A 104 -9.25 -26.48 -9.48
CA SER A 104 -9.98 -26.54 -10.75
C SER A 104 -11.48 -26.36 -10.53
N PHE A 105 -12.04 -27.03 -9.53
CA PHE A 105 -13.44 -26.87 -9.14
C PHE A 105 -13.75 -25.44 -8.68
N LEU A 106 -12.93 -24.82 -7.84
CA LEU A 106 -13.09 -23.42 -7.43
C LEU A 106 -13.14 -22.48 -8.63
N ARG A 107 -12.24 -22.65 -9.59
CA ARG A 107 -12.20 -21.84 -10.82
C ARG A 107 -13.44 -22.00 -11.68
N GLN A 108 -14.01 -23.20 -11.77
CA GLN A 108 -15.28 -23.45 -12.47
C GLN A 108 -16.45 -22.72 -11.80
N GLN A 109 -16.37 -22.45 -10.50
CA GLN A 109 -17.36 -21.67 -9.74
C GLN A 109 -17.06 -20.17 -9.75
N GLY A 110 -16.04 -19.70 -10.48
CA GLY A 110 -15.61 -18.29 -10.47
C GLY A 110 -14.92 -17.85 -9.16
N ILE A 111 -14.51 -18.81 -8.32
CA ILE A 111 -13.88 -18.55 -7.04
C ILE A 111 -12.37 -18.59 -7.18
N LYS A 112 -11.69 -17.56 -6.64
CA LYS A 112 -10.23 -17.48 -6.64
C LYS A 112 -9.62 -18.43 -5.62
N GLY A 113 -8.45 -18.97 -5.95
CA GLY A 113 -7.66 -19.81 -5.06
C GLY A 113 -6.25 -20.01 -5.57
N GLU A 114 -5.38 -20.50 -4.68
CA GLU A 114 -3.96 -20.76 -4.95
C GLU A 114 -3.52 -22.03 -4.23
N ILE A 115 -2.66 -22.82 -4.88
CA ILE A 115 -1.97 -23.93 -4.25
C ILE A 115 -0.60 -23.46 -3.77
N ILE A 116 -0.34 -23.59 -2.48
CA ILE A 116 0.94 -23.28 -1.87
C ILE A 116 1.72 -24.58 -1.71
N HIS A 117 2.73 -24.78 -2.57
CA HIS A 117 3.52 -26.00 -2.62
C HIS A 117 4.98 -25.72 -3.00
N GLY A 118 5.92 -26.53 -2.52
CA GLY A 118 7.35 -26.44 -2.84
C GLY A 118 8.24 -26.72 -1.65
N LYS A 119 9.46 -26.16 -1.64
CA LYS A 119 10.39 -26.23 -0.50
C LYS A 119 9.90 -25.34 0.65
N ALA A 120 10.26 -25.70 1.89
CA ALA A 120 9.81 -25.02 3.09
C ALA A 120 10.03 -23.50 3.05
N ASP A 121 11.21 -23.06 2.64
CA ASP A 121 11.52 -21.62 2.56
C ASP A 121 10.68 -20.88 1.49
N PHE A 122 10.37 -21.54 0.38
CA PHE A 122 9.50 -20.95 -0.64
C PHE A 122 8.06 -20.80 -0.12
N ILE A 123 7.53 -21.86 0.49
CA ILE A 123 6.19 -21.86 1.10
C ILE A 123 6.12 -20.80 2.20
N ALA A 124 7.12 -20.73 3.08
CA ALA A 124 7.17 -19.76 4.17
C ALA A 124 7.14 -18.31 3.64
N ARG A 125 7.96 -17.98 2.65
CA ARG A 125 7.93 -16.65 2.02
C ARG A 125 6.56 -16.33 1.40
N ARG A 126 5.91 -17.31 0.77
CA ARG A 126 4.56 -17.09 0.23
C ARG A 126 3.54 -16.84 1.32
N ILE A 127 3.57 -17.61 2.39
CA ILE A 127 2.72 -17.44 3.57
C ILE A 127 2.94 -16.04 4.18
N ASP A 128 4.20 -15.62 4.36
CA ASP A 128 4.54 -14.30 4.91
C ASP A 128 3.99 -13.17 4.03
N THR A 129 4.08 -13.32 2.70
CA THR A 129 3.50 -12.36 1.75
C THR A 129 1.98 -12.30 1.92
N LEU A 130 1.30 -13.44 1.95
CA LEU A 130 -0.15 -13.50 2.11
C LEU A 130 -0.61 -12.92 3.46
N ALA A 131 0.14 -13.16 4.53
CA ALA A 131 -0.14 -12.61 5.84
C ALA A 131 -0.03 -11.08 5.86
N LYS A 132 0.99 -10.51 5.20
CA LYS A 132 1.12 -9.05 5.03
C LYS A 132 -0.05 -8.47 4.24
N VAL A 133 -0.43 -9.12 3.13
CA VAL A 133 -1.61 -8.73 2.33
C VAL A 133 -2.89 -8.78 3.18
N GLY A 134 -3.13 -9.86 3.89
CA GLY A 134 -4.30 -10.01 4.76
C GLY A 134 -4.35 -8.97 5.88
N LYS A 135 -3.19 -8.63 6.48
CA LYS A 135 -3.08 -7.55 7.46
C LYS A 135 -3.42 -6.20 6.85
N ALA A 136 -2.80 -5.87 5.70
CA ALA A 136 -3.06 -4.62 4.99
C ALA A 136 -4.55 -4.46 4.63
N ARG A 137 -5.21 -5.51 4.13
CA ARG A 137 -6.64 -5.51 3.84
C ARG A 137 -7.50 -5.21 5.08
N ARG A 138 -7.13 -5.75 6.24
CA ARG A 138 -7.83 -5.44 7.49
C ARG A 138 -7.63 -4.00 7.94
N GLU A 139 -6.41 -3.47 7.81
CA GLU A 139 -6.10 -2.08 8.17
C GLU A 139 -6.82 -1.08 7.26
N LEU A 140 -6.98 -1.41 5.99
CA LEU A 140 -7.73 -0.57 5.04
C LEU A 140 -9.23 -0.57 5.32
N ASN A 141 -9.78 -1.69 5.78
CA ASN A 141 -11.20 -1.81 6.03
C ASN A 141 -11.65 -0.93 7.21
N GLY A 142 -12.55 0.00 6.95
CA GLY A 142 -13.02 0.99 7.91
C GLY A 142 -12.15 2.26 7.99
N THR A 143 -11.08 2.35 7.18
CA THR A 143 -10.25 3.57 7.07
C THR A 143 -11.08 4.74 6.53
N GLN A 144 -10.89 5.92 7.13
CA GLN A 144 -11.47 7.19 6.67
C GLN A 144 -10.35 8.06 6.10
N LEU A 145 -10.50 8.50 4.85
CA LEU A 145 -9.56 9.41 4.19
C LEU A 145 -10.26 10.72 3.83
N GLY A 146 -9.65 11.84 4.20
CA GLY A 146 -10.17 13.18 3.95
C GLY A 146 -9.83 13.71 2.56
N ILE A 147 -10.75 14.45 1.95
CA ILE A 147 -10.52 15.25 0.76
C ILE A 147 -10.73 16.71 1.16
N ILE A 148 -9.64 17.42 1.45
CA ILE A 148 -9.69 18.82 1.90
C ILE A 148 -9.74 19.74 0.66
N GLY A 149 -10.87 20.37 0.44
CA GLY A 149 -11.22 21.06 -0.78
C GLY A 149 -11.80 20.09 -1.82
N LYS A 150 -11.23 20.03 -2.99
CA LYS A 150 -11.57 19.13 -4.10
C LYS A 150 -10.31 18.81 -4.91
N PRO A 151 -10.32 17.86 -5.82
CA PRO A 151 -9.23 17.68 -6.78
C PRO A 151 -8.90 19.00 -7.50
N SER A 152 -7.63 19.26 -7.75
CA SER A 152 -7.19 20.40 -8.54
C SER A 152 -7.76 20.34 -9.96
N ASP A 153 -8.09 21.47 -10.56
CA ASP A 153 -8.85 21.50 -11.81
C ASP A 153 -8.08 20.92 -13.02
N TRP A 154 -6.76 20.80 -12.93
CA TRP A 154 -5.92 20.12 -13.92
C TRP A 154 -5.86 18.59 -13.74
N LEU A 155 -6.32 18.05 -12.63
CA LEU A 155 -6.38 16.60 -12.39
C LEU A 155 -7.67 16.01 -12.99
N ILE A 156 -7.84 16.16 -14.30
CA ILE A 156 -9.07 15.81 -15.01
C ILE A 156 -9.36 14.30 -15.08
N ALA A 157 -8.38 13.46 -14.73
CA ALA A 157 -8.49 12.00 -14.70
C ALA A 157 -8.43 11.43 -13.26
N SER A 158 -8.49 12.28 -12.21
CA SER A 158 -8.28 11.87 -10.82
C SER A 158 -9.58 11.78 -10.00
N ASP A 159 -10.72 11.69 -10.66
CA ASP A 159 -11.99 11.35 -10.01
C ASP A 159 -12.11 9.84 -9.80
N VAL A 160 -12.84 9.43 -8.75
CA VAL A 160 -13.02 8.03 -8.39
C VAL A 160 -14.49 7.74 -8.08
N ASP A 161 -14.91 6.52 -8.40
CA ASP A 161 -16.18 5.99 -7.92
C ASP A 161 -16.01 5.60 -6.44
N ARG A 162 -16.61 6.40 -5.55
CA ARG A 162 -16.47 6.26 -4.09
C ARG A 162 -17.06 4.96 -3.56
N GLU A 163 -18.17 4.50 -4.14
CA GLU A 163 -18.79 3.23 -3.75
C GLU A 163 -17.88 2.06 -4.11
N LYS A 164 -17.27 2.07 -5.30
CA LYS A 164 -16.29 1.05 -5.68
C LYS A 164 -15.04 1.08 -4.80
N VAL A 165 -14.54 2.27 -4.43
CA VAL A 165 -13.43 2.38 -3.45
C VAL A 165 -13.80 1.70 -2.14
N LYS A 166 -15.01 1.96 -1.63
CA LYS A 166 -15.51 1.36 -0.40
C LYS A 166 -15.71 -0.14 -0.53
N GLU A 167 -16.27 -0.61 -1.62
CA GLU A 167 -16.46 -2.05 -1.89
C GLU A 167 -15.13 -2.80 -2.02
N THR A 168 -14.16 -2.22 -2.72
CA THR A 168 -12.88 -2.88 -3.04
C THR A 168 -11.86 -2.78 -1.90
N LEU A 169 -11.78 -1.63 -1.23
CA LEU A 169 -10.76 -1.34 -0.22
C LEU A 169 -11.32 -1.23 1.22
N GLY A 170 -12.64 -1.09 1.38
CA GLY A 170 -13.26 -0.80 2.67
C GLY A 170 -13.03 0.63 3.15
N ILE A 171 -12.50 1.52 2.30
CA ILE A 171 -12.15 2.91 2.62
C ILE A 171 -13.35 3.83 2.39
N SER A 172 -13.63 4.71 3.35
CA SER A 172 -14.60 5.79 3.22
C SER A 172 -13.89 7.12 2.92
N LEU A 173 -14.36 7.84 1.89
CA LEU A 173 -13.85 9.15 1.49
C LEU A 173 -14.73 10.26 2.09
N ILE A 174 -14.13 11.20 2.83
CA ILE A 174 -14.82 12.27 3.55
C ILE A 174 -14.46 13.61 2.93
N ASP A 175 -15.46 14.33 2.41
CA ASP A 175 -15.24 15.68 1.90
C ASP A 175 -15.16 16.68 3.07
N ILE A 176 -14.11 17.51 3.05
CA ILE A 176 -13.86 18.54 4.05
C ILE A 176 -13.68 19.87 3.29
N PRO A 177 -14.54 20.87 3.54
CA PRO A 177 -14.39 22.16 2.90
C PRO A 177 -13.03 22.81 3.23
N MET A 178 -12.35 23.41 2.24
CA MET A 178 -11.13 24.18 2.47
C MET A 178 -11.35 25.27 3.52
N GLN A 179 -12.54 25.86 3.58
CA GLN A 179 -12.90 26.87 4.56
C GLN A 179 -12.76 26.36 5.99
N GLU A 180 -13.08 25.07 6.27
CA GLU A 180 -12.91 24.51 7.61
C GLU A 180 -11.43 24.52 8.05
N LEU A 181 -10.50 24.21 7.14
CA LEU A 181 -9.06 24.30 7.43
C LEU A 181 -8.66 25.75 7.69
N LEU A 182 -9.12 26.71 6.89
CA LEU A 182 -8.83 28.12 7.06
C LEU A 182 -9.39 28.66 8.39
N ASP A 183 -10.59 28.24 8.78
CA ASP A 183 -11.19 28.61 10.06
C ASP A 183 -10.38 28.07 11.25
N VAL A 184 -9.91 26.82 11.16
CA VAL A 184 -9.02 26.24 12.19
C VAL A 184 -7.70 27.01 12.24
N MET A 185 -7.07 27.32 11.09
CA MET A 185 -5.83 28.10 11.05
C MET A 185 -6.00 29.46 11.73
N ALA A 186 -7.13 30.13 11.54
CA ALA A 186 -7.41 31.43 12.19
C ALA A 186 -7.41 31.36 13.72
N THR A 187 -7.62 30.19 14.32
CA THR A 187 -7.58 29.97 15.78
C THR A 187 -6.19 29.63 16.32
N ILE A 188 -5.24 29.26 15.45
CA ILE A 188 -3.89 28.85 15.83
C ILE A 188 -2.91 30.03 15.68
N PRO A 189 -2.24 30.48 16.75
CA PRO A 189 -1.28 31.56 16.64
C PRO A 189 -0.05 31.11 15.84
N LEU A 190 0.53 32.05 15.09
CA LEU A 190 1.86 31.89 14.53
C LEU A 190 2.88 31.73 15.63
N ARG A 191 3.75 30.74 15.51
CA ARG A 191 4.85 30.49 16.46
C ARG A 191 6.19 30.72 15.77
N GLU A 192 7.13 31.29 16.50
CA GLU A 192 8.54 31.31 16.09
C GLU A 192 9.03 29.86 15.92
N VAL A 193 9.93 29.64 14.99
CA VAL A 193 10.47 28.35 14.64
C VAL A 193 11.98 28.40 14.93
N ASP A 194 12.48 27.41 15.66
CA ASP A 194 13.93 27.32 15.98
C ASP A 194 14.78 27.01 14.74
N GLU A 195 14.15 26.59 13.64
CA GLU A 195 14.81 26.33 12.37
C GLU A 195 15.26 27.65 11.73
N ASN A 196 16.53 27.75 11.38
CA ASN A 196 17.13 28.98 10.87
C ASN A 196 17.67 28.78 9.44
N PRO A 197 16.80 28.67 8.40
CA PRO A 197 17.23 28.57 7.03
C PRO A 197 18.00 29.83 6.60
N THR A 198 18.90 29.69 5.64
CA THR A 198 19.72 30.80 5.13
C THR A 198 18.92 31.81 4.32
N GLU A 199 17.83 31.39 3.69
CA GLU A 199 17.01 32.25 2.84
C GLU A 199 15.93 33.00 3.64
N GLU A 200 15.93 34.31 3.56
CA GLU A 200 15.07 35.20 4.35
C GLU A 200 13.57 35.04 4.05
N ASN A 201 13.21 34.76 2.79
CA ASN A 201 11.83 34.48 2.38
C ASN A 201 11.31 33.16 2.95
N ILE A 202 12.12 32.12 3.02
CA ILE A 202 11.77 30.84 3.67
C ILE A 202 11.60 31.03 5.18
N LYS A 203 12.54 31.74 5.80
CA LYS A 203 12.45 32.08 7.22
C LYS A 203 11.16 32.78 7.59
N LYS A 204 10.70 33.72 6.74
CA LYS A 204 9.41 34.41 6.91
C LYS A 204 8.21 33.50 6.67
N ALA A 205 8.31 32.51 5.80
CA ALA A 205 7.21 31.59 5.46
C ALA A 205 7.03 30.45 6.49
N LEU A 206 8.11 30.04 7.17
CA LEU A 206 8.10 28.89 8.10
C LEU A 206 7.02 28.94 9.19
N PRO A 207 6.78 30.07 9.90
CA PRO A 207 5.72 30.12 10.91
C PRO A 207 4.34 29.78 10.35
N GLY A 208 4.00 30.30 9.16
CA GLY A 208 2.75 30.00 8.48
C GLY A 208 2.68 28.56 7.96
N ALA A 209 3.79 28.00 7.46
CA ALA A 209 3.85 26.60 7.05
C ALA A 209 3.65 25.64 8.24
N ASN A 210 4.17 25.97 9.43
CA ASN A 210 3.91 25.22 10.65
C ASN A 210 2.48 25.39 11.16
N GLN A 211 1.87 26.57 11.00
CA GLN A 211 0.46 26.77 11.32
C GLN A 211 -0.46 25.88 10.46
N ILE A 212 -0.14 25.71 9.17
CA ILE A 212 -0.85 24.76 8.29
C ILE A 212 -0.73 23.34 8.83
N TYR A 213 0.46 22.90 9.22
CA TYR A 213 0.67 21.59 9.82
C TYR A 213 -0.16 21.39 11.10
N ASP A 214 -0.13 22.34 12.02
CA ASP A 214 -0.91 22.28 13.26
C ASP A 214 -2.42 22.22 12.97
N ALA A 215 -2.91 23.02 12.02
CA ALA A 215 -4.31 23.04 11.63
C ALA A 215 -4.76 21.71 10.97
N LEU A 216 -3.92 21.12 10.12
CA LEU A 216 -4.18 19.81 9.54
C LEU A 216 -4.27 18.72 10.61
N LYS A 217 -3.46 18.77 11.66
CA LYS A 217 -3.58 17.83 12.79
C LYS A 217 -4.92 17.97 13.51
N VAL A 218 -5.43 19.17 13.70
CA VAL A 218 -6.77 19.38 14.28
C VAL A 218 -7.86 18.80 13.37
N ILE A 219 -7.77 18.99 12.06
CA ILE A 219 -8.71 18.42 11.09
C ILE A 219 -8.67 16.88 11.12
N ILE A 220 -7.48 16.29 11.14
CA ILE A 220 -7.28 14.83 11.21
C ILE A 220 -7.94 14.25 12.47
N GLU A 221 -7.73 14.87 13.62
CA GLU A 221 -8.34 14.44 14.89
C GLU A 221 -9.86 14.60 14.88
N ARG A 222 -10.37 15.75 14.43
CA ARG A 222 -11.80 16.08 14.39
C ARG A 222 -12.60 15.08 13.54
N HIS A 223 -12.06 14.70 12.40
CA HIS A 223 -12.72 13.81 11.45
C HIS A 223 -12.24 12.34 11.56
N HIS A 224 -11.41 12.02 12.56
CA HIS A 224 -10.85 10.67 12.77
C HIS A 224 -10.18 10.08 11.52
N LEU A 225 -9.41 10.90 10.79
CA LEU A 225 -8.79 10.52 9.53
C LEU A 225 -7.51 9.69 9.73
N GLN A 226 -7.31 8.70 8.88
CA GLN A 226 -6.05 7.93 8.76
C GLN A 226 -5.20 8.40 7.57
N GLY A 227 -5.59 9.50 6.95
CA GLY A 227 -4.91 10.18 5.87
C GLY A 227 -5.84 11.14 5.15
N PHE A 228 -5.29 11.95 4.27
CA PHE A 228 -6.05 12.91 3.47
C PHE A 228 -5.30 13.30 2.20
N THR A 229 -5.99 13.98 1.30
CA THR A 229 -5.39 14.81 0.24
C THR A 229 -5.94 16.22 0.33
N ILE A 230 -5.14 17.22 -0.06
CA ILE A 230 -5.51 18.63 0.05
C ILE A 230 -5.32 19.35 -1.28
N ARG A 231 -6.27 20.22 -1.64
CA ARG A 231 -6.12 21.18 -2.75
C ARG A 231 -5.17 22.32 -2.33
N CYS A 232 -3.86 21.99 -2.28
CA CYS A 232 -2.83 22.83 -1.67
C CYS A 232 -2.64 24.19 -2.35
N PHE A 233 -2.98 24.34 -3.64
CA PHE A 233 -2.88 25.60 -4.37
C PHE A 233 -3.86 26.67 -3.85
N ASP A 234 -4.97 26.29 -3.22
CA ASP A 234 -5.87 27.25 -2.59
C ASP A 234 -5.20 28.00 -1.43
N LEU A 235 -4.21 27.38 -0.77
CA LEU A 235 -3.42 28.03 0.29
C LEU A 235 -2.55 29.18 -0.23
N LEU A 236 -2.10 29.12 -1.49
CA LEU A 236 -1.31 30.20 -2.10
C LEU A 236 -2.07 31.53 -2.09
N THR A 237 -3.36 31.49 -2.43
CA THR A 237 -4.21 32.66 -2.48
C THR A 237 -4.82 33.01 -1.14
N ALA A 238 -5.17 32.02 -0.32
CA ALA A 238 -5.86 32.24 0.95
C ALA A 238 -4.92 32.74 2.07
N VAL A 239 -3.70 32.15 2.16
CA VAL A 239 -2.78 32.42 3.28
C VAL A 239 -1.35 32.74 2.85
N HIS A 240 -1.11 32.88 1.56
CA HIS A 240 0.18 33.23 0.97
C HIS A 240 1.33 32.27 1.37
N ASN A 241 0.99 30.98 1.48
CA ASN A 241 1.90 29.91 1.88
C ASN A 241 1.54 28.60 1.18
N THR A 242 2.28 27.52 1.48
CA THR A 242 2.11 26.18 0.86
C THR A 242 1.99 25.08 1.89
N GLY A 243 1.30 23.99 1.51
CA GLY A 243 1.15 22.81 2.36
C GLY A 243 2.37 21.86 2.36
N CYS A 244 3.39 22.09 1.50
CA CYS A 244 4.44 21.10 1.23
C CYS A 244 5.18 20.62 2.46
N LEU A 245 5.55 21.55 3.38
CA LEU A 245 6.20 21.23 4.65
C LEU A 245 5.29 20.34 5.54
N ALA A 246 4.02 20.71 5.65
CA ALA A 246 3.04 19.97 6.46
C ALA A 246 2.86 18.54 5.91
N LEU A 247 2.73 18.40 4.59
CA LEU A 247 2.58 17.08 3.94
C LEU A 247 3.84 16.22 4.14
N ALA A 248 5.04 16.78 3.98
CA ALA A 248 6.30 16.08 4.23
C ALA A 248 6.42 15.54 5.66
N ARG A 249 6.03 16.35 6.66
CA ARG A 249 6.04 15.96 8.08
C ARG A 249 5.00 14.88 8.39
N LEU A 250 3.75 15.08 7.99
CA LEU A 250 2.66 14.14 8.27
C LEU A 250 2.92 12.78 7.64
N ASN A 251 3.43 12.76 6.41
CA ASN A 251 3.85 11.51 5.77
C ASN A 251 4.99 10.83 6.54
N ALA A 252 5.95 11.57 7.06
CA ALA A 252 7.02 11.01 7.89
C ALA A 252 6.54 10.46 9.24
N GLU A 253 5.44 11.03 9.77
CA GLU A 253 4.75 10.54 10.96
C GLU A 253 3.83 9.33 10.69
N GLY A 254 3.74 8.89 9.44
CA GLY A 254 2.90 7.76 9.03
C GLY A 254 1.44 8.12 8.76
N ILE A 255 1.11 9.40 8.63
CA ILE A 255 -0.21 9.87 8.22
C ILE A 255 -0.17 10.20 6.74
N VAL A 256 -0.91 9.46 5.92
CA VAL A 256 -0.94 9.72 4.47
C VAL A 256 -1.43 11.14 4.20
N ALA A 257 -0.60 11.94 3.58
CA ALA A 257 -0.86 13.34 3.25
C ALA A 257 -0.56 13.60 1.77
N GLY A 258 -1.60 13.49 0.94
CA GLY A 258 -1.53 13.69 -0.51
C GLY A 258 -1.62 15.17 -0.90
N CYS A 259 -1.01 15.52 -2.02
CA CYS A 259 -1.01 16.86 -2.60
C CYS A 259 -2.03 16.99 -3.73
N GLU A 260 -2.42 18.23 -4.04
CA GLU A 260 -3.26 18.62 -5.19
C GLU A 260 -4.69 18.05 -5.20
N GLY A 261 -5.14 17.44 -4.11
CA GLY A 261 -6.44 16.78 -4.08
C GLY A 261 -6.49 15.46 -4.89
N ASP A 262 -5.33 14.88 -5.24
CA ASP A 262 -5.25 13.64 -6.01
C ASP A 262 -5.70 12.43 -5.19
N ILE A 263 -6.95 12.01 -5.40
CA ILE A 263 -7.56 10.90 -4.67
C ILE A 263 -6.91 9.56 -5.03
N PRO A 264 -6.72 9.19 -6.32
CA PRO A 264 -6.04 7.94 -6.68
C PRO A 264 -4.63 7.84 -6.08
N THR A 265 -3.87 8.94 -6.04
CA THR A 265 -2.54 8.92 -5.46
C THR A 265 -2.60 8.78 -3.93
N MET A 266 -3.51 9.45 -3.25
CA MET A 266 -3.75 9.25 -1.81
C MET A 266 -4.09 7.78 -1.49
N LEU A 267 -4.95 7.15 -2.28
CA LEU A 267 -5.28 5.72 -2.15
C LEU A 267 -4.05 4.84 -2.38
N THR A 268 -3.25 5.14 -3.41
CA THR A 268 -1.99 4.45 -3.71
C THR A 268 -1.02 4.54 -2.52
N MET A 269 -0.84 5.73 -1.94
CA MET A 269 -0.01 5.95 -0.74
C MET A 269 -0.55 5.17 0.47
N LYS A 270 -1.88 5.12 0.66
CA LYS A 270 -2.48 4.40 1.80
C LYS A 270 -2.29 2.89 1.67
N ILE A 271 -2.45 2.34 0.47
CA ILE A 271 -2.16 0.92 0.19
C ILE A 271 -0.68 0.63 0.44
N ALA A 272 0.22 1.47 -0.07
CA ALA A 272 1.67 1.32 0.14
C ALA A 272 2.01 1.34 1.65
N GLN A 273 1.48 2.30 2.40
CA GLN A 273 1.68 2.39 3.84
C GLN A 273 1.24 1.11 4.57
N SER A 274 0.05 0.59 4.26
CA SER A 274 -0.46 -0.62 4.91
C SER A 274 0.34 -1.89 4.55
N LEU A 275 0.97 -1.93 3.37
CA LEU A 275 1.76 -3.07 2.90
C LEU A 275 3.22 -3.03 3.35
N VAL A 276 3.86 -1.86 3.26
CA VAL A 276 5.31 -1.72 3.44
C VAL A 276 5.72 -0.78 4.58
N GLY A 277 4.74 -0.12 5.21
CA GLY A 277 4.99 0.71 6.40
C GLY A 277 5.46 2.14 6.11
N VAL A 278 5.55 2.54 4.83
CA VAL A 278 5.90 3.90 4.43
C VAL A 278 4.86 4.48 3.49
N THR A 279 4.58 5.77 3.61
CA THR A 279 3.58 6.46 2.76
C THR A 279 4.04 6.60 1.31
N GLY A 280 5.36 6.61 1.08
CA GLY A 280 5.95 6.83 -0.23
C GLY A 280 6.02 8.31 -0.62
N PHE A 281 6.74 8.58 -1.69
CA PHE A 281 6.92 9.92 -2.26
C PHE A 281 5.99 10.08 -3.46
N GLN A 282 4.96 10.92 -3.35
CA GLN A 282 4.12 11.35 -4.46
C GLN A 282 4.94 12.23 -5.39
N ALA A 283 5.06 11.86 -6.66
CA ALA A 283 5.90 12.58 -7.60
C ALA A 283 5.38 12.55 -9.04
N ASN A 284 5.67 13.62 -9.78
CA ASN A 284 5.42 13.75 -11.21
C ASN A 284 6.57 13.14 -12.02
N PRO A 285 6.32 12.31 -13.05
CA PRO A 285 7.32 12.02 -14.06
C PRO A 285 7.61 13.32 -14.86
N SER A 286 8.84 13.80 -14.79
CA SER A 286 9.27 15.06 -15.40
C SER A 286 10.13 14.87 -16.64
N ALA A 287 10.78 13.71 -16.78
CA ALA A 287 11.46 13.27 -18.00
C ALA A 287 11.44 11.75 -18.08
N ILE A 288 11.34 11.23 -19.30
CA ILE A 288 11.29 9.80 -19.58
C ILE A 288 12.16 9.53 -20.79
N ASP A 289 13.12 8.61 -20.63
CA ASP A 289 13.87 8.04 -21.75
C ASP A 289 13.36 6.62 -22.01
N PRO A 290 12.53 6.38 -23.05
CA PRO A 290 11.97 5.06 -23.31
C PRO A 290 13.00 4.07 -23.89
N GLU A 291 14.17 4.52 -24.36
CA GLU A 291 15.22 3.66 -24.88
C GLU A 291 16.07 3.08 -23.74
N THR A 292 16.43 3.91 -22.79
CA THR A 292 17.26 3.50 -21.65
C THR A 292 16.45 3.08 -20.41
N GLY A 293 15.18 3.52 -20.31
CA GLY A 293 14.35 3.34 -19.13
C GLY A 293 14.75 4.25 -17.95
N GLU A 294 15.51 5.32 -18.21
CA GLU A 294 15.79 6.36 -17.21
C GLU A 294 14.60 7.29 -17.06
N LEU A 295 14.13 7.48 -15.82
CA LEU A 295 12.99 8.34 -15.49
C LEU A 295 13.42 9.39 -14.47
N LEU A 296 13.01 10.64 -14.68
CA LEU A 296 13.14 11.71 -13.69
C LEU A 296 11.78 11.98 -13.05
N PHE A 297 11.69 11.81 -11.74
CA PHE A 297 10.53 12.18 -10.92
C PHE A 297 10.82 13.41 -10.08
N ALA A 298 9.83 14.29 -9.97
CA ALA A 298 9.97 15.51 -9.18
C ALA A 298 8.69 15.87 -8.43
N HIS A 299 8.83 16.38 -7.20
CA HIS A 299 7.77 17.01 -6.38
C HIS A 299 8.36 17.81 -5.23
N CYS A 300 7.50 18.50 -4.44
CA CYS A 300 7.94 19.36 -3.32
C CYS A 300 7.60 18.79 -1.92
N THR A 301 7.14 17.54 -1.80
CA THR A 301 6.49 16.99 -0.59
C THR A 301 7.09 15.66 -0.13
N ILE A 302 8.37 15.39 -0.41
CA ILE A 302 9.00 14.14 0.01
C ILE A 302 8.94 13.97 1.53
N PRO A 303 8.55 12.79 2.05
CA PRO A 303 8.54 12.52 3.49
C PRO A 303 9.94 12.62 4.10
N PHE A 304 10.07 13.28 5.26
CA PHE A 304 11.37 13.45 5.91
C PHE A 304 12.02 12.14 6.35
N ASN A 305 11.25 11.11 6.65
CA ASN A 305 11.77 9.78 7.02
C ASN A 305 12.30 8.96 5.81
N MET A 306 12.18 9.48 4.59
CA MET A 306 12.69 8.84 3.37
C MET A 306 14.00 9.41 2.89
N VAL A 307 14.50 10.50 3.51
CA VAL A 307 15.68 11.23 3.03
C VAL A 307 16.82 11.16 4.02
N GLU A 308 18.07 11.13 3.53
CA GLU A 308 19.28 11.23 4.34
C GLU A 308 19.57 12.68 4.75
N ARG A 309 19.18 13.63 3.91
CA ARG A 309 19.22 15.08 4.16
C ARG A 309 18.17 15.79 3.33
N TYR A 310 17.81 16.98 3.75
CA TYR A 310 16.91 17.87 3.00
C TYR A 310 17.34 19.34 3.16
N GLU A 311 16.82 20.16 2.27
CA GLU A 311 16.95 21.61 2.28
C GLU A 311 15.56 22.20 2.09
N TYR A 312 15.30 23.33 2.75
CA TYR A 312 14.12 24.13 2.44
C TYR A 312 14.37 24.95 1.19
N ASP A 313 13.34 25.08 0.38
CA ASP A 313 13.31 25.91 -0.80
C ASP A 313 11.91 26.53 -0.92
N THR A 314 11.67 27.46 -1.83
CA THR A 314 10.31 27.90 -2.15
C THR A 314 9.56 26.83 -2.93
N HIS A 315 8.22 26.85 -2.88
CA HIS A 315 7.43 26.05 -3.82
C HIS A 315 7.78 26.44 -5.24
N PHE A 316 7.99 25.45 -6.11
CA PHE A 316 8.58 25.69 -7.43
C PHE A 316 7.74 26.65 -8.29
N GLU A 317 6.45 26.36 -8.49
CA GLU A 317 5.61 27.10 -9.42
C GLU A 317 5.25 28.51 -8.94
N SER A 318 5.07 28.68 -7.63
CA SER A 318 4.64 29.95 -7.06
C SER A 318 5.79 30.84 -6.55
N GLY A 319 6.96 30.27 -6.30
CA GLY A 319 8.11 30.97 -5.72
C GLY A 319 7.93 31.44 -4.27
N ILE A 320 6.82 31.03 -3.59
CA ILE A 320 6.52 31.39 -2.19
C ILE A 320 6.39 30.16 -1.31
N GLY A 321 6.20 30.37 0.00
CA GLY A 321 6.02 29.30 0.97
C GLY A 321 7.26 28.44 1.19
N VAL A 322 7.07 27.20 1.64
CA VAL A 322 8.16 26.28 1.94
C VAL A 322 7.95 24.96 1.20
N GLY A 323 8.81 24.67 0.24
CA GLY A 323 8.93 23.38 -0.44
C GLY A 323 10.13 22.60 0.10
N ILE A 324 10.15 21.31 -0.13
CA ILE A 324 11.22 20.42 0.35
C ILE A 324 12.06 19.93 -0.84
N ARG A 325 13.38 20.13 -0.73
CA ARG A 325 14.39 19.49 -1.56
C ARG A 325 15.01 18.37 -0.75
N GLY A 326 14.56 17.14 -0.98
CA GLY A 326 15.06 15.97 -0.28
C GLY A 326 16.01 15.14 -1.13
N TYR A 327 16.96 14.50 -0.45
CA TYR A 327 17.96 13.62 -1.04
C TYR A 327 17.82 12.23 -0.42
N MET A 328 17.23 11.32 -1.16
CA MET A 328 17.02 9.94 -0.75
C MET A 328 18.30 9.14 -1.02
N LYS A 329 18.55 8.11 -0.21
CA LYS A 329 19.63 7.17 -0.44
C LYS A 329 19.46 6.47 -1.79
N GLU A 330 20.54 6.43 -2.59
CA GLU A 330 20.56 5.67 -3.83
C GLU A 330 20.38 4.17 -3.58
N GLY A 331 19.71 3.49 -4.49
CA GLY A 331 19.43 2.06 -4.37
C GLY A 331 18.04 1.66 -4.86
N PRO A 332 17.60 0.45 -4.49
CA PRO A 332 16.35 -0.12 -5.01
C PRO A 332 15.12 0.71 -4.64
N VAL A 333 14.22 0.85 -5.62
CA VAL A 333 12.93 1.52 -5.46
C VAL A 333 11.83 0.76 -6.20
N THR A 334 10.60 0.98 -5.76
CA THR A 334 9.39 0.54 -6.45
C THR A 334 8.56 1.77 -6.83
N ILE A 335 8.09 1.83 -8.07
CA ILE A 335 7.15 2.84 -8.55
C ILE A 335 5.78 2.20 -8.57
N PHE A 336 4.81 2.82 -7.88
CA PHE A 336 3.46 2.29 -7.77
C PHE A 336 2.40 3.34 -8.04
N LYS A 337 1.37 2.95 -8.79
CA LYS A 337 0.14 3.72 -9.00
C LYS A 337 -1.03 2.78 -9.17
N THR A 338 -2.21 3.17 -8.66
CA THR A 338 -3.47 2.45 -8.91
C THR A 338 -4.61 3.42 -9.15
N SER A 339 -5.63 2.98 -9.91
CA SER A 339 -6.95 3.59 -9.94
C SER A 339 -7.68 3.36 -8.61
N GLY A 340 -8.71 4.15 -8.33
CA GLY A 340 -9.43 4.07 -7.06
C GLY A 340 -10.07 2.70 -6.77
N ASP A 341 -10.45 1.98 -7.81
CA ASP A 341 -11.12 0.67 -7.75
C ASP A 341 -10.16 -0.52 -7.99
N LEU A 342 -8.85 -0.28 -8.08
CA LEU A 342 -7.80 -1.25 -8.40
C LEU A 342 -7.94 -1.92 -9.80
N SER A 343 -8.88 -1.49 -10.64
CA SER A 343 -9.07 -2.06 -11.99
C SER A 343 -7.86 -1.83 -12.90
N ARG A 344 -7.13 -0.74 -12.65
CA ARG A 344 -5.87 -0.42 -13.31
C ARG A 344 -4.80 -0.19 -12.25
N HIS A 345 -3.61 -0.70 -12.51
CA HIS A 345 -2.44 -0.48 -11.67
C HIS A 345 -1.16 -0.47 -12.49
N PHE A 346 -0.16 0.19 -11.96
CA PHE A 346 1.20 0.22 -12.47
C PHE A 346 2.15 -0.11 -11.33
N ILE A 347 3.03 -1.08 -11.55
CA ILE A 347 4.06 -1.49 -10.60
C ILE A 347 5.34 -1.72 -11.39
N ALA A 348 6.39 -1.00 -11.04
CA ALA A 348 7.71 -1.18 -11.63
C ALA A 348 8.79 -1.16 -10.57
N GLN A 349 9.88 -1.87 -10.82
CA GLN A 349 11.09 -1.84 -9.99
C GLN A 349 12.22 -1.15 -10.75
N GLY A 350 13.07 -0.49 -10.01
CA GLY A 350 14.25 0.18 -10.51
C GLY A 350 15.22 0.52 -9.39
N ASN A 351 16.21 1.33 -9.74
CA ASN A 351 17.14 1.89 -8.79
C ASN A 351 17.15 3.41 -8.89
N LEU A 352 17.02 4.09 -7.76
CA LEU A 352 17.40 5.50 -7.67
C LEU A 352 18.91 5.58 -7.90
N VAL A 353 19.31 6.17 -9.01
CA VAL A 353 20.73 6.24 -9.42
C VAL A 353 21.37 7.59 -9.11
N ARG A 354 20.56 8.64 -8.92
CA ARG A 354 21.01 9.96 -8.47
C ARG A 354 19.86 10.86 -8.07
N ASN A 355 20.10 11.76 -7.12
CA ASN A 355 19.26 12.91 -6.87
C ASN A 355 19.78 14.10 -7.70
N GLN A 356 18.87 14.96 -8.16
CA GLN A 356 19.19 16.13 -8.97
C GLN A 356 18.61 17.42 -8.40
N ALA A 357 19.05 18.56 -8.93
CA ALA A 357 18.56 19.89 -8.61
C ALA A 357 18.52 20.78 -9.87
N LEU A 358 17.87 20.27 -10.92
CA LEU A 358 17.72 21.02 -12.17
C LEU A 358 16.79 22.21 -12.00
N PRO A 359 17.07 23.35 -12.63
CA PRO A 359 16.14 24.47 -12.66
C PRO A 359 14.88 24.10 -13.46
N GLY A 360 13.77 24.79 -13.18
CA GLY A 360 12.52 24.61 -13.92
C GLY A 360 11.71 23.36 -13.54
N LEU A 361 12.00 22.74 -12.38
CA LEU A 361 11.29 21.57 -11.86
C LEU A 361 11.01 21.70 -10.35
N CYS A 362 10.07 20.90 -9.85
CA CYS A 362 9.82 20.77 -8.44
C CYS A 362 11.10 20.38 -7.67
N ARG A 363 11.15 20.69 -6.38
CA ARG A 363 12.41 20.79 -5.61
C ARG A 363 13.11 19.46 -5.35
N THR A 364 12.38 18.41 -4.95
CA THR A 364 12.94 17.06 -4.87
C THR A 364 12.94 16.42 -6.23
N GLN A 365 14.09 15.94 -6.68
CA GLN A 365 14.26 15.34 -8.02
C GLN A 365 15.04 14.03 -7.90
N GLN A 366 14.44 12.95 -8.41
CA GLN A 366 14.97 11.60 -8.33
C GLN A 366 15.06 10.98 -9.73
N VAL A 367 16.26 10.56 -10.11
CA VAL A 367 16.48 9.82 -11.35
C VAL A 367 16.50 8.34 -11.06
N ILE A 368 15.55 7.63 -11.66
CA ILE A 368 15.34 6.20 -11.45
C ILE A 368 15.64 5.47 -12.76
N GLN A 369 16.54 4.49 -12.70
CA GLN A 369 16.79 3.52 -13.76
C GLN A 369 15.87 2.32 -13.56
N LEU A 370 14.95 2.06 -14.48
CA LEU A 370 14.09 0.89 -14.47
C LEU A 370 14.90 -0.40 -14.69
N GLU A 371 14.49 -1.51 -14.05
CA GLU A 371 15.06 -2.84 -14.30
C GLU A 371 14.73 -3.34 -15.73
N ASP A 372 13.53 -3.04 -16.23
CA ASP A 372 13.11 -3.30 -17.61
C ASP A 372 12.77 -1.97 -18.30
N PRO A 373 13.61 -1.49 -19.22
CA PRO A 373 13.38 -0.24 -19.96
C PRO A 373 12.05 -0.20 -20.73
N ALA A 374 11.55 -1.35 -21.20
CA ALA A 374 10.31 -1.41 -21.96
C ALA A 374 9.09 -0.92 -21.17
N ILE A 375 9.14 -0.99 -19.83
CA ILE A 375 8.09 -0.52 -18.94
C ILE A 375 7.92 1.01 -19.01
N ALA A 376 8.95 1.78 -19.41
CA ALA A 376 8.86 3.22 -19.59
C ALA A 376 7.76 3.64 -20.57
N ASN A 377 7.44 2.78 -21.53
CA ASN A 377 6.37 3.03 -22.51
C ASN A 377 4.97 3.21 -21.88
N TYR A 378 4.74 2.68 -20.65
CA TYR A 378 3.50 2.93 -19.92
C TYR A 378 3.24 4.44 -19.76
N PHE A 379 4.24 5.21 -19.37
CA PHE A 379 4.08 6.64 -19.13
C PHE A 379 3.70 7.43 -20.37
N LEU A 380 4.05 6.91 -21.56
CA LEU A 380 3.81 7.57 -22.84
C LEU A 380 2.51 7.12 -23.53
N ASN A 381 2.06 5.89 -23.23
CA ASN A 381 0.97 5.26 -23.98
C ASN A 381 -0.30 4.99 -23.16
N ASP A 382 -0.18 4.67 -21.87
CA ASP A 382 -1.33 4.28 -21.05
C ASP A 382 -1.20 4.65 -19.55
N PRO A 383 -0.87 5.92 -19.21
CA PRO A 383 -0.65 6.33 -17.82
C PRO A 383 -1.96 6.35 -17.01
N ILE A 384 -1.83 6.08 -15.71
CA ILE A 384 -2.90 6.24 -14.72
C ILE A 384 -2.70 7.60 -14.03
N GLY A 385 -2.98 8.70 -14.71
CA GLY A 385 -2.76 10.06 -14.21
C GLY A 385 -1.27 10.46 -14.17
N ASN A 386 -0.98 11.61 -13.57
CA ASN A 386 0.37 12.19 -13.54
C ASN A 386 1.19 11.70 -12.33
N HIS A 387 0.66 11.76 -11.11
CA HIS A 387 1.41 11.38 -9.94
C HIS A 387 1.58 9.87 -9.80
N HIS A 388 2.79 9.46 -9.45
CA HIS A 388 3.13 8.09 -9.05
C HIS A 388 3.78 8.12 -7.66
N VAL A 389 3.77 6.99 -6.97
CA VAL A 389 4.33 6.86 -5.62
C VAL A 389 5.65 6.08 -5.70
N ILE A 390 6.72 6.72 -5.24
CA ILE A 390 8.05 6.11 -5.17
C ILE A 390 8.26 5.55 -3.76
N LEU A 391 8.60 4.28 -3.69
CA LEU A 391 8.83 3.54 -2.45
C LEU A 391 10.28 3.08 -2.38
N PRO A 392 11.01 3.28 -1.28
CA PRO A 392 12.34 2.69 -1.11
C PRO A 392 12.21 1.17 -1.00
N GLY A 393 13.08 0.44 -1.71
CA GLY A 393 13.09 -1.03 -1.73
C GLY A 393 12.29 -1.66 -2.88
N HIS A 394 12.48 -2.97 -3.06
CA HIS A 394 11.77 -3.77 -4.05
C HIS A 394 10.54 -4.42 -3.42
N HIS A 395 9.35 -3.93 -3.75
CA HIS A 395 8.06 -4.35 -3.19
C HIS A 395 7.07 -4.88 -4.24
N ALA A 396 7.45 -4.94 -5.52
CA ALA A 396 6.55 -5.33 -6.61
C ALA A 396 5.84 -6.67 -6.35
N PRO A 397 6.49 -7.76 -5.90
CA PRO A 397 5.80 -9.02 -5.65
C PRO A 397 4.74 -8.93 -4.54
N LEU A 398 4.99 -8.11 -3.50
CA LEU A 398 4.03 -7.91 -2.41
C LEU A 398 2.82 -7.09 -2.88
N ILE A 399 3.06 -6.00 -3.59
CA ILE A 399 2.00 -5.13 -4.14
C ILE A 399 1.18 -5.90 -5.17
N GLN A 400 1.83 -6.64 -6.08
CA GLN A 400 1.14 -7.48 -7.05
C GLN A 400 0.23 -8.50 -6.37
N SER A 401 0.73 -9.15 -5.31
CA SER A 401 -0.06 -10.09 -4.51
C SER A 401 -1.29 -9.44 -3.87
N PHE A 402 -1.19 -8.18 -3.43
CA PHE A 402 -2.32 -7.42 -2.91
C PHE A 402 -3.36 -7.11 -3.99
N ILE A 403 -2.93 -6.70 -5.18
CA ILE A 403 -3.82 -6.34 -6.29
C ILE A 403 -4.58 -7.59 -6.81
N GLU A 404 -3.91 -8.71 -6.94
CA GLU A 404 -4.50 -9.97 -7.45
C GLU A 404 -5.51 -10.60 -6.50
N GLN A 405 -5.49 -10.21 -5.24
CA GLN A 405 -6.33 -10.75 -4.16
C GLN A 405 -7.29 -9.69 -3.60
N PRO A 406 -8.31 -9.27 -4.37
CA PRO A 406 -9.27 -8.25 -3.96
C PRO A 406 -10.15 -8.70 -2.79
#